data_31e5c5139f784676907bae0e45d60ee0
#
_entry.id   31e5c5139f784676907bae0e45d60ee0
#
_cell.length_a   1.000
_cell.length_b   1.000
_cell.length_c   1.000
_cell.angle_alpha   90.00
_cell.angle_beta   90.00
_cell.angle_gamma   90.00
#
_symmetry.space_group_name_H-M   'P 1'
#
loop_
_entity.id
_entity.type
_entity.pdbx_description
1 polymer ?
#
loop_
_entity_poly.entity_id
_entity_poly.type
_entity_poly.pdbx_seq_one_letter_code
_entity_poly.pdbx_strand_id
1 'polypeptide(L)'
;MINRQAILHRPLSQYAYSTAEYCLTIRLRAAKNNLCSCVLHYGNRVDLTPLDKFCTLKMEKIASDDYFDYYEANISSDLDRVCYYFEMQDADEHLYLYADTIAADFPEDRTEVYQFPFIRREEISDVPRWLKEAVVYNIFPDSFADSKRGISCIAKDYFDEKTGQTLHTRLGGTIRGIIENLDYIEDLGFNCLYLNPIFTAAEYHRYDLLDYYHVCPNLGTDDDFRELVSEVHNRGMHIIIDGVFNHSSWYFFAFDDVVKNGENSQYKDWFYGLKFPVKRPEDGERPSYTCFAYERKMPKLNTSNPKVRDYFMDVCRYWLEDFDVDGWRLDVANEVDKDFWRAFRSVAKKTKKDSVLIAEIWENSERWLQGDMFDSTMNYEFRKVCRDFFAFGKINAREFNSRFVDMLLRYPFXXXXXXXXXXXXXXXXXXXXXXXXXXRKIPRILAILPRWISDSVWLSFVCLRLLELQACSTGTSLA
;
A
#
# COMPACT_ATOMS: atom_id res chain seq x y z
N MET A 1 -0.65 -32.88 22.61
CA MET A 1 0.75 -32.60 22.19
C MET A 1 0.80 -31.38 21.28
N ILE A 2 1.78 -30.52 21.49
CA ILE A 2 2.00 -29.29 20.70
C ILE A 2 2.52 -29.64 19.31
N ASN A 3 1.85 -29.16 18.27
CA ASN A 3 2.28 -29.35 16.88
C ASN A 3 3.47 -28.44 16.58
N ARG A 4 4.67 -28.96 16.77
CA ARG A 4 5.92 -28.20 16.63
C ARG A 4 6.13 -27.64 15.22
N GLN A 5 5.62 -28.32 14.17
CA GLN A 5 5.77 -27.88 12.78
C GLN A 5 4.91 -26.64 12.46
N ALA A 6 3.87 -26.40 13.25
CA ALA A 6 2.98 -25.24 13.08
C ALA A 6 3.47 -23.99 13.83
N ILE A 7 4.39 -24.18 14.79
CA ILE A 7 4.96 -23.06 15.55
C ILE A 7 5.83 -22.23 14.62
N LEU A 8 5.60 -20.91 14.60
CA LEU A 8 6.39 -19.99 13.81
C LEU A 8 6.55 -18.68 14.51
N HIS A 9 7.78 -18.26 14.58
CA HIS A 9 8.20 -16.92 14.98
C HIS A 9 9.42 -16.53 14.16
N ARG A 10 9.56 -15.25 13.82
CA ARG A 10 10.75 -14.69 13.15
C ARG A 10 11.09 -13.35 13.79
N PRO A 11 12.27 -13.17 14.33
CA PRO A 11 12.68 -11.84 14.79
C PRO A 11 12.84 -10.88 13.60
N LEU A 12 12.70 -9.58 13.86
CA LEU A 12 12.88 -8.51 12.88
C LEU A 12 12.01 -8.72 11.62
N SER A 13 10.73 -9.00 11.85
CA SER A 13 9.76 -9.26 10.79
C SER A 13 8.36 -8.86 11.28
N GLN A 14 7.30 -9.24 10.55
CA GLN A 14 5.93 -9.06 11.01
C GLN A 14 5.62 -9.82 12.33
N TYR A 15 6.53 -10.66 12.78
CA TYR A 15 6.42 -11.36 14.06
C TYR A 15 7.15 -10.66 15.20
N ALA A 16 8.02 -9.67 14.90
CA ALA A 16 8.74 -8.89 15.92
C ALA A 16 9.13 -7.54 15.31
N TYR A 17 8.41 -6.48 15.67
CA TYR A 17 8.60 -5.15 15.08
C TYR A 17 8.26 -4.07 16.10
N SER A 18 8.89 -2.90 15.94
CA SER A 18 8.64 -1.76 16.81
C SER A 18 7.48 -0.90 16.29
N THR A 19 6.63 -0.45 17.21
CA THR A 19 5.47 0.39 16.91
C THR A 19 5.65 1.83 17.39
N ALA A 20 6.55 2.03 18.32
CA ALA A 20 6.95 3.35 18.86
C ALA A 20 8.29 3.16 19.58
N GLU A 21 8.89 4.26 19.99
CA GLU A 21 10.09 4.20 20.86
C GLU A 21 9.75 3.36 22.10
N TYR A 22 10.59 2.37 22.41
CA TYR A 22 10.43 1.48 23.57
C TYR A 22 9.16 0.62 23.51
N CYS A 23 8.53 0.49 22.32
CA CYS A 23 7.36 -0.36 22.14
C CYS A 23 7.63 -1.41 21.07
N LEU A 24 7.45 -2.69 21.44
CA LEU A 24 7.76 -3.81 20.55
C LEU A 24 6.61 -4.79 20.54
N THR A 25 6.08 -5.09 19.36
CA THR A 25 5.06 -6.12 19.17
C THR A 25 5.75 -7.44 18.84
N ILE A 26 5.39 -8.48 19.59
CA ILE A 26 5.91 -9.85 19.40
C ILE A 26 4.72 -10.77 19.12
N ARG A 27 4.81 -11.55 18.03
CA ARG A 27 3.79 -12.51 17.62
C ARG A 27 4.33 -13.94 17.60
N LEU A 28 3.44 -14.90 17.84
CA LEU A 28 3.69 -16.32 17.66
C LEU A 28 2.52 -16.93 16.91
N ARG A 29 2.80 -17.79 15.94
CA ARG A 29 1.78 -18.61 15.26
C ARG A 29 1.88 -20.05 15.78
N ALA A 30 0.73 -20.68 16.02
CA ALA A 30 0.64 -22.09 16.43
C ALA A 30 -0.49 -22.78 15.65
N ALA A 31 -0.56 -24.10 15.71
CA ALA A 31 -1.70 -24.81 15.11
C ALA A 31 -3.01 -24.39 15.79
N LYS A 32 -4.07 -24.39 15.02
CA LYS A 32 -5.39 -23.97 15.49
C LYS A 32 -5.85 -24.82 16.69
N ASN A 33 -6.26 -24.14 17.77
CA ASN A 33 -6.76 -24.76 19.01
C ASN A 33 -5.74 -25.70 19.68
N ASN A 34 -4.46 -25.43 19.50
CA ASN A 34 -3.40 -26.34 19.98
C ASN A 34 -2.79 -25.90 21.33
N LEU A 35 -2.70 -24.59 21.58
CA LEU A 35 -2.14 -24.07 22.82
C LEU A 35 -3.24 -23.62 23.79
N CYS A 36 -3.10 -24.02 25.07
CA CYS A 36 -3.92 -23.54 26.18
C CYS A 36 -3.37 -22.23 26.72
N SER A 37 -2.04 -22.05 26.64
CA SER A 37 -1.33 -20.85 27.13
C SER A 37 -0.11 -20.57 26.29
N CYS A 38 0.18 -19.28 26.12
CA CYS A 38 1.42 -18.80 25.52
C CYS A 38 1.88 -17.59 26.32
N VAL A 39 3.14 -17.61 26.78
CA VAL A 39 3.73 -16.55 27.60
C VAL A 39 5.03 -16.10 26.93
N LEU A 40 5.22 -14.79 26.84
CA LEU A 40 6.45 -14.17 26.38
C LEU A 40 7.31 -13.80 27.62
N HIS A 41 8.54 -14.27 27.65
CA HIS A 41 9.55 -13.85 28.62
C HIS A 41 10.51 -12.88 27.93
N TYR A 42 10.74 -11.70 28.52
CA TYR A 42 11.60 -10.69 27.87
C TYR A 42 12.43 -9.93 28.89
N GLY A 43 13.56 -9.45 28.46
CA GLY A 43 14.46 -8.66 29.30
C GLY A 43 15.44 -7.84 28.50
N ASN A 44 16.30 -7.11 29.19
CA ASN A 44 17.33 -6.31 28.55
C ASN A 44 18.38 -7.24 27.93
N ARG A 45 18.67 -6.99 26.66
CA ARG A 45 19.63 -7.78 25.90
C ARG A 45 21.05 -7.71 26.44
N VAL A 46 21.44 -6.63 27.13
CA VAL A 46 22.84 -6.35 27.47
C VAL A 46 23.13 -6.36 28.99
N ASP A 47 22.12 -6.37 29.84
CA ASP A 47 22.39 -6.44 31.29
C ASP A 47 22.57 -7.92 31.74
N LEU A 48 22.86 -8.13 33.00
CA LEU A 48 23.18 -9.45 33.55
C LEU A 48 21.99 -10.12 34.26
N THR A 49 20.76 -9.63 34.05
CA THR A 49 19.56 -10.23 34.63
C THR A 49 19.45 -11.70 34.18
N PRO A 50 19.37 -12.66 35.09
CA PRO A 50 19.19 -14.06 34.70
C PRO A 50 17.88 -14.29 33.94
N LEU A 51 17.89 -15.27 33.04
CA LEU A 51 16.73 -15.55 32.15
C LEU A 51 15.47 -15.92 32.95
N ASP A 52 15.62 -16.60 34.10
CA ASP A 52 14.51 -16.97 34.97
C ASP A 52 13.91 -15.75 35.71
N LYS A 53 14.53 -14.59 35.61
CA LYS A 53 14.06 -13.33 36.22
C LYS A 53 13.52 -12.36 35.15
N PHE A 54 13.36 -12.79 33.92
CA PHE A 54 12.79 -11.97 32.86
C PHE A 54 11.35 -11.58 33.20
N CYS A 55 10.94 -10.43 32.73
CA CYS A 55 9.53 -10.01 32.76
C CYS A 55 8.68 -10.97 31.91
N THR A 56 7.45 -11.20 32.34
CA THR A 56 6.54 -12.10 31.63
C THR A 56 5.30 -11.36 31.15
N LEU A 57 4.85 -11.70 29.96
CA LEU A 57 3.60 -11.20 29.39
C LEU A 57 2.82 -12.39 28.82
N LYS A 58 1.58 -12.53 29.29
CA LYS A 58 0.65 -13.49 28.66
C LYS A 58 0.34 -12.99 27.27
N MET A 59 0.46 -13.87 26.29
CA MET A 59 0.14 -13.52 24.90
C MET A 59 -1.36 -13.74 24.64
N GLU A 60 -1.98 -12.76 24.01
CA GLU A 60 -3.40 -12.82 23.64
C GLU A 60 -3.57 -13.48 22.27
N LYS A 61 -4.55 -14.36 22.15
CA LYS A 61 -4.91 -14.90 20.84
C LYS A 61 -5.69 -13.82 20.08
N ILE A 62 -5.05 -13.20 19.09
CA ILE A 62 -5.61 -12.07 18.33
C ILE A 62 -6.43 -12.51 17.12
N ALA A 63 -6.14 -13.69 16.55
CA ALA A 63 -6.83 -14.13 15.33
C ALA A 63 -6.68 -15.63 15.14
N SER A 64 -7.55 -16.19 14.28
CA SER A 64 -7.45 -17.58 13.80
C SER A 64 -7.82 -17.63 12.32
N ASP A 65 -7.04 -18.38 11.56
CA ASP A 65 -7.43 -18.74 10.19
C ASP A 65 -7.94 -20.21 10.16
N ASP A 66 -7.88 -20.89 9.03
CA ASP A 66 -8.34 -22.28 8.93
C ASP A 66 -7.40 -23.27 9.60
N TYR A 67 -6.11 -22.93 9.72
CA TYR A 67 -5.05 -23.85 10.15
C TYR A 67 -4.34 -23.42 11.42
N PHE A 68 -4.31 -22.10 11.70
CA PHE A 68 -3.44 -21.53 12.73
C PHE A 68 -4.18 -20.56 13.65
N ASP A 69 -3.67 -20.47 14.87
CA ASP A 69 -3.95 -19.40 15.85
C ASP A 69 -2.75 -18.49 15.93
N TYR A 70 -3.01 -17.18 16.10
CA TYR A 70 -1.99 -16.13 16.17
C TYR A 70 -2.06 -15.48 17.55
N TYR A 71 -0.93 -15.45 18.23
CA TYR A 71 -0.79 -14.87 19.56
C TYR A 71 0.08 -13.63 19.48
N GLU A 72 -0.23 -12.62 20.30
CA GLU A 72 0.49 -11.35 20.30
C GLU A 72 0.68 -10.85 21.74
N ALA A 73 1.84 -10.22 21.98
CA ALA A 73 2.10 -9.44 23.19
C ALA A 73 2.81 -8.15 22.79
N ASN A 74 2.50 -7.09 23.52
CA ASN A 74 3.09 -5.77 23.27
C ASN A 74 3.94 -5.40 24.49
N ILE A 75 5.26 -5.36 24.29
CA ILE A 75 6.21 -4.87 25.27
C ILE A 75 6.17 -3.34 25.24
N SER A 76 5.93 -2.72 26.37
CA SER A 76 6.09 -1.27 26.56
C SER A 76 6.99 -1.11 27.79
N SER A 77 8.20 -0.63 27.56
CA SER A 77 9.24 -0.59 28.59
C SER A 77 10.21 0.55 28.29
N ASP A 78 11.26 0.67 29.08
CA ASP A 78 12.34 1.63 28.83
C ASP A 78 13.52 0.98 28.08
N LEU A 79 13.32 -0.21 27.51
CA LEU A 79 14.39 -0.96 26.85
C LEU A 79 14.46 -0.63 25.36
N ASP A 80 15.62 -0.26 24.89
CA ASP A 80 15.93 -0.10 23.45
C ASP A 80 16.57 -1.36 22.85
N ARG A 81 16.91 -2.36 23.68
CA ARG A 81 17.53 -3.63 23.29
C ARG A 81 16.84 -4.74 24.07
N VAL A 82 16.16 -5.61 23.36
CA VAL A 82 15.32 -6.65 23.97
C VAL A 82 15.80 -8.03 23.54
N CYS A 83 15.85 -8.96 24.48
CA CYS A 83 15.94 -10.39 24.17
C CYS A 83 14.76 -11.10 24.81
N TYR A 84 14.34 -12.23 24.23
CA TYR A 84 13.09 -12.86 24.64
C TYR A 84 13.02 -14.32 24.18
N TYR A 85 12.12 -15.07 24.85
CA TYR A 85 11.76 -16.43 24.49
C TYR A 85 10.30 -16.66 24.85
N PHE A 86 9.75 -17.79 24.35
CA PHE A 86 8.35 -18.12 24.57
C PHE A 86 8.21 -19.36 25.42
N GLU A 87 7.19 -19.37 26.26
CA GLU A 87 6.73 -20.52 27.01
C GLU A 87 5.35 -20.91 26.46
N MET A 88 5.18 -22.17 26.08
CA MET A 88 3.97 -22.66 25.43
C MET A 88 3.47 -23.88 26.18
N GLN A 89 2.15 -23.96 26.37
CA GLN A 89 1.54 -25.05 27.08
C GLN A 89 0.27 -25.53 26.38
N ASP A 90 0.10 -26.83 26.28
CA ASP A 90 -1.20 -27.46 25.97
C ASP A 90 -1.64 -28.32 27.16
N ALA A 91 -2.58 -29.24 26.95
CA ALA A 91 -3.08 -30.11 28.04
C ALA A 91 -2.04 -31.10 28.54
N ASP A 92 -1.09 -31.48 27.68
CA ASP A 92 -0.16 -32.61 27.92
C ASP A 92 1.30 -32.20 28.03
N GLU A 93 1.68 -31.06 27.39
CA GLU A 93 3.07 -30.66 27.25
C GLU A 93 3.27 -29.21 27.69
N HIS A 94 4.48 -28.96 28.20
CA HIS A 94 4.98 -27.64 28.53
C HIS A 94 6.34 -27.49 27.82
N LEU A 95 6.47 -26.53 26.93
CA LEU A 95 7.65 -26.37 26.06
C LEU A 95 8.07 -24.88 26.00
N TYR A 96 9.33 -24.67 25.69
CA TYR A 96 9.92 -23.36 25.42
C TYR A 96 10.35 -23.28 23.96
N LEU A 97 10.21 -22.08 23.36
CA LEU A 97 10.73 -21.77 22.03
C LEU A 97 11.75 -20.63 22.14
N TYR A 98 12.96 -20.89 21.70
CA TYR A 98 14.05 -19.91 21.67
C TYR A 98 15.00 -20.23 20.50
N ALA A 99 15.41 -19.20 19.74
CA ALA A 99 16.35 -19.30 18.62
C ALA A 99 16.10 -20.53 17.72
N ASP A 100 14.82 -20.78 17.40
CA ASP A 100 14.38 -21.92 16.56
C ASP A 100 14.49 -23.31 17.20
N THR A 101 14.78 -23.36 18.51
CA THR A 101 14.78 -24.59 19.32
C THR A 101 13.45 -24.68 20.09
N ILE A 102 12.83 -25.87 20.05
CA ILE A 102 11.66 -26.19 20.89
C ILE A 102 12.07 -27.32 21.86
N ALA A 103 12.10 -27.01 23.15
CA ALA A 103 12.61 -27.91 24.20
C ALA A 103 11.72 -27.90 25.44
N ALA A 104 11.88 -28.92 26.30
CA ALA A 104 11.18 -29.00 27.59
C ALA A 104 11.80 -28.07 28.62
N ASP A 105 13.08 -27.77 28.47
CA ASP A 105 13.83 -26.89 29.39
C ASP A 105 13.96 -25.50 28.77
N PHE A 106 13.89 -24.47 29.60
CA PHE A 106 14.11 -23.10 29.15
C PHE A 106 15.60 -22.86 28.83
N PRO A 107 15.92 -21.84 28.02
CA PRO A 107 17.30 -21.60 27.59
C PRO A 107 18.23 -21.32 28.78
N GLU A 108 19.46 -21.80 28.68
CA GLU A 108 20.48 -21.61 29.76
C GLU A 108 21.27 -20.32 29.54
N ASP A 109 21.43 -19.90 28.30
CA ASP A 109 22.32 -18.78 27.96
C ASP A 109 21.58 -17.73 27.14
N ARG A 110 21.90 -16.47 27.40
CA ARG A 110 21.32 -15.31 26.74
C ARG A 110 21.55 -15.32 25.21
N THR A 111 22.60 -15.96 24.73
CA THR A 111 22.89 -16.06 23.30
C THR A 111 21.95 -17.05 22.59
N GLU A 112 21.22 -17.86 23.33
CA GLU A 112 20.28 -18.85 22.79
C GLU A 112 18.90 -18.26 22.54
N VAL A 113 18.58 -17.09 23.11
CA VAL A 113 17.23 -16.52 22.98
C VAL A 113 17.12 -15.60 21.78
N TYR A 114 15.90 -15.32 21.35
CA TYR A 114 15.65 -14.36 20.29
C TYR A 114 16.11 -12.98 20.68
N GLN A 115 16.59 -12.23 19.70
CA GLN A 115 17.16 -10.90 19.91
C GLN A 115 16.39 -9.87 19.10
N PHE A 116 16.03 -8.75 19.71
CA PHE A 116 15.71 -7.50 19.02
C PHE A 116 16.86 -6.54 19.36
N PRO A 117 17.87 -6.45 18.47
CA PRO A 117 19.17 -5.88 18.86
C PRO A 117 19.13 -4.41 19.24
N PHE A 118 18.28 -3.63 18.57
CA PHE A 118 18.13 -2.20 18.84
C PHE A 118 16.87 -1.67 18.17
N ILE A 119 16.07 -0.90 18.92
CA ILE A 119 14.87 -0.23 18.37
C ILE A 119 15.31 1.07 17.72
N ARG A 120 15.37 1.07 16.39
CA ARG A 120 15.76 2.25 15.60
C ARG A 120 14.54 3.09 15.27
N ARG A 121 14.64 4.37 15.57
CA ARG A 121 13.56 5.32 15.29
C ARG A 121 13.19 5.33 13.80
N GLU A 122 14.20 5.21 12.94
CA GLU A 122 14.02 5.24 11.48
C GLU A 122 13.25 4.02 10.95
N GLU A 123 13.19 2.95 11.72
CA GLU A 123 12.49 1.70 11.36
C GLU A 123 11.08 1.64 11.95
N ILE A 124 10.72 2.61 12.80
CA ILE A 124 9.37 2.69 13.35
C ILE A 124 8.43 3.22 12.26
N SER A 125 7.39 2.45 11.97
CA SER A 125 6.41 2.84 10.97
C SER A 125 5.49 3.93 11.54
N ASP A 126 5.81 5.19 11.24
CA ASP A 126 5.04 6.35 11.69
C ASP A 126 4.08 6.78 10.56
N VAL A 127 3.03 6.01 10.37
CA VAL A 127 2.00 6.30 9.36
C VAL A 127 1.12 7.44 9.89
N PRO A 128 0.99 8.55 9.16
CA PRO A 128 0.17 9.67 9.61
C PRO A 128 -1.27 9.26 9.93
N ARG A 129 -1.82 9.86 10.97
CA ARG A 129 -3.17 9.54 11.42
C ARG A 129 -4.19 9.73 10.30
N TRP A 130 -4.06 10.81 9.54
CA TRP A 130 -5.02 11.09 8.48
C TRP A 130 -5.11 9.94 7.45
N LEU A 131 -3.98 9.28 7.14
CA LEU A 131 -4.00 8.15 6.20
C LEU A 131 -4.79 6.95 6.77
N LYS A 132 -4.72 6.74 8.08
CA LYS A 132 -5.47 5.66 8.75
C LYS A 132 -6.97 5.90 8.70
N GLU A 133 -7.37 7.17 8.61
CA GLU A 133 -8.77 7.61 8.56
C GLU A 133 -9.22 7.96 7.13
N ALA A 134 -8.33 7.82 6.14
CA ALA A 134 -8.61 8.24 4.76
C ALA A 134 -9.58 7.30 4.05
N VAL A 135 -10.57 7.90 3.40
CA VAL A 135 -11.45 7.24 2.42
C VAL A 135 -11.11 7.89 1.09
N VAL A 136 -10.43 7.13 0.23
CA VAL A 136 -9.76 7.69 -0.95
C VAL A 136 -10.65 7.58 -2.18
N TYR A 137 -10.88 8.72 -2.87
CA TYR A 137 -11.55 8.79 -4.17
C TYR A 137 -10.49 8.85 -5.26
N ASN A 138 -10.39 7.80 -6.05
CA ASN A 138 -9.44 7.76 -7.17
C ASN A 138 -10.04 8.39 -8.40
N ILE A 139 -9.31 9.33 -9.01
CA ILE A 139 -9.75 10.06 -10.21
C ILE A 139 -8.74 9.87 -11.33
N PHE A 140 -9.22 9.41 -12.48
CA PHE A 140 -8.52 9.54 -13.75
C PHE A 140 -9.04 10.86 -14.38
N PRO A 141 -8.25 11.96 -14.33
CA PRO A 141 -8.81 13.30 -14.56
C PRO A 141 -9.56 13.46 -15.89
N ASP A 142 -9.00 12.93 -16.99
CA ASP A 142 -9.61 13.09 -18.32
C ASP A 142 -11.02 12.48 -18.41
N SER A 143 -11.32 11.45 -17.59
CA SER A 143 -12.61 10.76 -17.64
C SER A 143 -13.55 11.11 -16.49
N PHE A 144 -13.21 12.09 -15.65
CA PHE A 144 -14.03 12.43 -14.49
C PHE A 144 -15.05 13.50 -14.80
N ALA A 145 -14.62 14.72 -15.03
CA ALA A 145 -15.53 15.85 -15.25
C ALA A 145 -14.86 16.99 -16.01
N ASP A 146 -15.62 17.68 -16.84
CA ASP A 146 -15.21 18.97 -17.38
C ASP A 146 -16.15 20.06 -16.87
N SER A 147 -15.74 21.34 -16.96
CA SER A 147 -16.50 22.47 -16.43
C SER A 147 -17.81 22.76 -17.17
N LYS A 148 -18.00 22.15 -18.32
CA LYS A 148 -19.21 22.40 -19.16
C LYS A 148 -20.25 21.29 -19.04
N ARG A 149 -19.79 20.04 -18.98
CA ARG A 149 -20.69 18.87 -19.07
C ARG A 149 -20.95 18.18 -17.73
N GLY A 150 -20.07 18.38 -16.76
CA GLY A 150 -20.18 17.70 -15.47
C GLY A 150 -19.85 16.21 -15.54
N ILE A 151 -20.05 15.51 -14.44
CA ILE A 151 -19.65 14.11 -14.28
C ILE A 151 -20.46 13.16 -15.17
N SER A 152 -21.76 13.33 -15.20
CA SER A 152 -22.68 12.37 -15.82
C SER A 152 -22.54 12.24 -17.33
N CYS A 153 -22.06 13.28 -17.99
CA CYS A 153 -21.95 13.29 -19.45
C CYS A 153 -20.79 12.43 -19.95
N ILE A 154 -19.71 12.41 -19.22
CA ILE A 154 -18.49 11.67 -19.60
C ILE A 154 -18.76 10.17 -19.65
N ALA A 155 -19.47 9.65 -18.64
CA ALA A 155 -19.77 8.22 -18.54
C ALA A 155 -20.59 7.69 -19.71
N LYS A 156 -21.49 8.52 -20.24
CA LYS A 156 -22.36 8.12 -21.38
C LYS A 156 -21.59 8.03 -22.69
N ASP A 157 -20.65 8.94 -22.90
CA ASP A 157 -19.90 9.01 -24.14
C ASP A 157 -18.82 7.92 -24.22
N TYR A 158 -18.43 7.36 -23.07
CA TYR A 158 -17.33 6.40 -23.01
C TYR A 158 -17.68 5.02 -23.56
N PHE A 159 -18.94 4.58 -23.43
CA PHE A 159 -19.38 3.25 -23.83
C PHE A 159 -20.25 3.30 -25.07
N ASP A 160 -19.69 3.68 -26.20
CA ASP A 160 -20.36 3.57 -27.47
C ASP A 160 -20.00 2.24 -28.15
N GLU A 161 -20.90 1.27 -28.06
CA GLU A 161 -20.71 -0.05 -28.65
C GLU A 161 -20.57 -0.01 -30.16
N LYS A 162 -21.14 1.01 -30.82
CA LYS A 162 -21.13 1.14 -32.29
C LYS A 162 -19.80 1.68 -32.81
N THR A 163 -19.18 2.58 -32.11
CA THR A 163 -17.92 3.20 -32.55
C THR A 163 -16.69 2.43 -32.13
N GLY A 164 -16.84 1.49 -31.20
CA GLY A 164 -15.70 0.74 -30.63
C GLY A 164 -14.71 1.64 -29.90
N GLN A 165 -15.20 2.67 -29.22
CA GLN A 165 -14.34 3.58 -28.45
C GLN A 165 -13.44 2.79 -27.52
N THR A 166 -12.17 3.15 -27.52
CA THR A 166 -11.13 2.47 -26.76
C THR A 166 -10.76 3.26 -25.50
N LEU A 167 -9.93 2.67 -24.69
CA LEU A 167 -9.33 3.31 -23.52
C LEU A 167 -8.47 4.53 -23.88
N HIS A 168 -8.24 4.77 -25.17
CA HIS A 168 -7.41 5.88 -25.66
C HIS A 168 -8.24 7.11 -26.04
N THR A 169 -9.57 7.03 -25.96
CA THR A 169 -10.44 8.14 -26.33
C THR A 169 -10.40 9.22 -25.25
N ARG A 170 -10.01 10.43 -25.63
CA ARG A 170 -10.01 11.58 -24.72
C ARG A 170 -11.44 12.04 -24.47
N LEU A 171 -11.80 12.19 -23.20
CA LEU A 171 -13.14 12.57 -22.78
C LEU A 171 -13.24 14.05 -22.39
N GLY A 172 -12.08 14.70 -22.14
CA GLY A 172 -12.00 16.13 -21.92
C GLY A 172 -12.19 16.60 -20.48
N GLY A 173 -12.05 15.68 -19.53
CA GLY A 173 -12.06 16.04 -18.11
C GLY A 173 -10.85 16.90 -17.76
N THR A 174 -11.02 17.80 -16.80
CA THR A 174 -10.01 18.80 -16.43
C THR A 174 -9.88 18.93 -14.91
N ILE A 175 -8.80 19.57 -14.47
CA ILE A 175 -8.61 19.96 -13.07
C ILE A 175 -9.75 20.88 -12.63
N ARG A 176 -10.14 21.83 -13.49
CA ARG A 176 -11.28 22.72 -13.20
C ARG A 176 -12.56 21.92 -12.95
N GLY A 177 -12.79 20.88 -13.76
CA GLY A 177 -13.95 20.00 -13.57
C GLY A 177 -13.89 19.26 -12.23
N ILE A 178 -12.69 18.91 -11.75
CA ILE A 178 -12.55 18.30 -10.41
C ILE A 178 -12.93 19.31 -9.33
N ILE A 179 -12.37 20.54 -9.41
CA ILE A 179 -12.65 21.62 -8.44
C ILE A 179 -14.17 21.84 -8.31
N GLU A 180 -14.85 21.96 -9.45
CA GLU A 180 -16.30 22.24 -9.51
C GLU A 180 -17.17 21.08 -8.96
N ASN A 181 -16.57 19.90 -8.76
CA ASN A 181 -17.28 18.73 -8.28
C ASN A 181 -16.73 18.20 -6.94
N LEU A 182 -15.98 19.01 -6.19
CA LEU A 182 -15.47 18.61 -4.87
C LEU A 182 -16.60 18.37 -3.87
N ASP A 183 -17.68 19.17 -3.93
CA ASP A 183 -18.83 18.98 -3.05
C ASP A 183 -19.46 17.59 -3.25
N TYR A 184 -19.58 17.13 -4.50
CA TYR A 184 -20.08 15.79 -4.80
C TYR A 184 -19.20 14.71 -4.14
N ILE A 185 -17.88 14.88 -4.18
CA ILE A 185 -16.94 13.91 -3.61
C ILE A 185 -17.06 13.90 -2.08
N GLU A 186 -17.13 15.10 -1.48
CA GLU A 186 -17.29 15.28 -0.04
C GLU A 186 -18.62 14.72 0.46
N ASP A 187 -19.72 15.00 -0.24
CA ASP A 187 -21.06 14.49 0.09
C ASP A 187 -21.11 12.95 0.08
N LEU A 188 -20.29 12.33 -0.76
CA LEU A 188 -20.14 10.86 -0.78
C LEU A 188 -19.32 10.33 0.40
N GLY A 189 -18.74 11.22 1.24
CA GLY A 189 -17.98 10.83 2.42
C GLY A 189 -16.51 10.54 2.18
N PHE A 190 -15.97 10.92 1.02
CA PHE A 190 -14.53 10.80 0.75
C PHE A 190 -13.79 11.99 1.35
N ASN A 191 -12.60 11.72 1.90
CA ASN A 191 -11.77 12.77 2.51
C ASN A 191 -10.34 12.78 1.97
N CYS A 192 -10.09 12.06 0.89
CA CYS A 192 -8.79 12.06 0.24
C CYS A 192 -8.97 11.79 -1.26
N LEU A 193 -8.34 12.62 -2.09
CA LEU A 193 -8.26 12.39 -3.53
C LEU A 193 -6.97 11.64 -3.88
N TYR A 194 -7.04 10.68 -4.78
CA TYR A 194 -5.88 10.14 -5.46
C TYR A 194 -6.05 10.38 -6.95
N LEU A 195 -5.15 11.17 -7.53
CA LEU A 195 -5.18 11.48 -8.97
C LEU A 195 -4.22 10.58 -9.73
N ASN A 196 -4.73 9.85 -10.73
CA ASN A 196 -3.89 9.19 -11.74
C ASN A 196 -3.02 10.25 -12.44
N PRO A 197 -1.95 9.85 -13.17
CA PRO A 197 -0.93 10.82 -13.57
C PRO A 197 -1.48 12.10 -14.21
N ILE A 198 -1.08 13.24 -13.63
CA ILE A 198 -1.49 14.58 -14.07
C ILE A 198 -0.45 15.23 -14.99
N PHE A 199 0.73 14.63 -15.09
CA PHE A 199 1.90 15.21 -15.75
C PHE A 199 1.81 15.09 -17.27
N THR A 200 2.62 15.89 -17.96
CA THR A 200 2.72 15.82 -19.42
C THR A 200 3.28 14.47 -19.87
N ALA A 201 2.57 13.80 -20.75
CA ALA A 201 2.91 12.46 -21.24
C ALA A 201 2.55 12.31 -22.69
N ALA A 202 3.11 11.30 -23.36
CA ALA A 202 2.87 11.08 -24.78
C ALA A 202 1.56 10.33 -25.04
N GLU A 203 1.22 9.39 -24.14
CA GLU A 203 0.04 8.53 -24.32
C GLU A 203 -1.13 8.98 -23.44
N TYR A 204 -2.31 8.51 -23.77
CA TYR A 204 -3.56 8.85 -23.09
C TYR A 204 -3.53 8.50 -21.57
N HIS A 205 -2.98 7.36 -21.24
CA HIS A 205 -2.94 6.88 -19.84
C HIS A 205 -1.98 7.68 -18.94
N ARG A 206 -1.06 8.43 -19.54
CA ARG A 206 -0.07 9.31 -18.89
C ARG A 206 0.91 8.59 -17.97
N TYR A 207 1.17 7.29 -18.18
CA TYR A 207 2.22 6.58 -17.43
C TYR A 207 3.58 6.67 -18.14
N ASP A 208 3.66 7.26 -19.33
CA ASP A 208 4.89 7.51 -20.09
C ASP A 208 5.24 8.99 -20.04
N LEU A 209 5.80 9.43 -18.90
CA LEU A 209 5.99 10.86 -18.59
C LEU A 209 7.10 11.49 -19.43
N LEU A 210 6.78 12.66 -20.00
CA LEU A 210 7.73 13.56 -20.68
C LEU A 210 8.34 14.57 -19.74
N ASP A 211 7.55 15.05 -18.80
CA ASP A 211 7.89 16.13 -17.89
C ASP A 211 7.33 15.79 -16.50
N TYR A 212 8.14 15.97 -15.49
CA TYR A 212 7.77 15.66 -14.11
C TYR A 212 7.45 16.92 -13.29
N TYR A 213 7.54 18.12 -13.90
CA TYR A 213 7.43 19.38 -13.20
C TYR A 213 6.18 20.19 -13.54
N HIS A 214 5.44 19.82 -14.59
CA HIS A 214 4.28 20.57 -15.03
C HIS A 214 3.06 19.71 -15.25
N VAL A 215 1.93 20.26 -14.93
CA VAL A 215 0.61 19.65 -15.23
C VAL A 215 0.44 19.55 -16.74
N CYS A 216 -0.14 18.45 -17.19
CA CYS A 216 -0.46 18.26 -18.61
C CYS A 216 -1.44 19.36 -19.08
N PRO A 217 -1.07 20.15 -20.13
CA PRO A 217 -1.93 21.25 -20.59
C PRO A 217 -3.36 20.82 -20.97
N ASN A 218 -3.57 19.56 -21.31
CA ASN A 218 -4.92 19.06 -21.61
C ASN A 218 -5.81 18.94 -20.35
N LEU A 219 -5.20 18.94 -19.15
CA LEU A 219 -5.93 18.85 -17.89
C LEU A 219 -6.12 20.21 -17.24
N GLY A 220 -5.26 21.17 -17.57
CA GLY A 220 -5.27 22.51 -16.97
C GLY A 220 -3.87 23.08 -16.83
N THR A 221 -3.74 24.08 -15.99
CA THR A 221 -2.46 24.75 -15.70
C THR A 221 -1.94 24.34 -14.32
N ASP A 222 -0.69 24.72 -14.05
CA ASP A 222 -0.10 24.56 -12.71
C ASP A 222 -0.90 25.36 -11.67
N ASP A 223 -1.42 26.54 -12.06
CA ASP A 223 -2.24 27.37 -11.16
C ASP A 223 -3.60 26.73 -10.89
N ASP A 224 -4.23 26.10 -11.88
CA ASP A 224 -5.45 25.30 -11.65
C ASP A 224 -5.19 24.20 -10.62
N PHE A 225 -4.01 23.57 -10.68
CA PHE A 225 -3.67 22.51 -9.75
C PHE A 225 -3.41 23.06 -8.34
N ARG A 226 -2.74 24.23 -8.21
CA ARG A 226 -2.59 24.89 -6.90
C ARG A 226 -3.94 25.23 -6.29
N GLU A 227 -4.87 25.71 -7.12
CA GLU A 227 -6.24 25.98 -6.67
C GLU A 227 -6.92 24.69 -6.20
N LEU A 228 -6.79 23.59 -6.96
CA LEU A 228 -7.37 22.31 -6.56
C LEU A 228 -6.85 21.87 -5.18
N VAL A 229 -5.53 21.93 -4.97
CA VAL A 229 -4.93 21.54 -3.68
C VAL A 229 -5.49 22.43 -2.55
N SER A 230 -5.53 23.74 -2.76
CA SER A 230 -6.08 24.69 -1.80
C SER A 230 -7.55 24.37 -1.46
N GLU A 231 -8.37 24.09 -2.47
CA GLU A 231 -9.80 23.78 -2.27
C GLU A 231 -10.02 22.45 -1.55
N VAL A 232 -9.16 21.46 -1.82
CA VAL A 232 -9.16 20.17 -1.12
C VAL A 232 -8.82 20.40 0.36
N HIS A 233 -7.76 21.17 0.65
CA HIS A 233 -7.32 21.46 2.02
C HIS A 233 -8.36 22.30 2.77
N ASN A 234 -9.01 23.27 2.11
CA ASN A 234 -10.05 24.12 2.73
C ASN A 234 -11.23 23.26 3.23
N ARG A 235 -11.44 22.08 2.67
CA ARG A 235 -12.49 21.12 3.09
C ARG A 235 -11.99 20.12 4.14
N GLY A 236 -10.73 20.26 4.60
CA GLY A 236 -10.11 19.30 5.52
C GLY A 236 -9.81 17.94 4.85
N MET A 237 -9.77 17.91 3.53
CA MET A 237 -9.46 16.72 2.75
C MET A 237 -7.96 16.69 2.40
N HIS A 238 -7.50 15.57 1.84
CA HIS A 238 -6.10 15.36 1.42
C HIS A 238 -6.01 15.02 -0.06
N ILE A 239 -4.84 15.21 -0.66
CA ILE A 239 -4.61 14.92 -2.08
C ILE A 239 -3.28 14.18 -2.29
N ILE A 240 -3.35 13.08 -3.05
CA ILE A 240 -2.21 12.22 -3.39
C ILE A 240 -2.11 12.18 -4.92
N ILE A 241 -0.88 12.29 -5.43
CA ILE A 241 -0.61 12.23 -6.87
C ILE A 241 0.18 10.98 -7.26
N ASP A 242 0.11 10.61 -8.54
CA ASP A 242 0.76 9.40 -9.06
C ASP A 242 2.20 9.71 -9.49
N GLY A 243 3.17 8.99 -8.93
CA GLY A 243 4.58 9.11 -9.27
C GLY A 243 5.07 7.89 -10.05
N VAL A 244 5.53 8.14 -11.28
CA VAL A 244 6.03 7.08 -12.17
C VAL A 244 7.56 7.21 -12.29
N PHE A 245 8.28 6.44 -11.49
CA PHE A 245 9.75 6.53 -11.40
C PHE A 245 10.46 5.25 -11.86
N ASN A 246 9.70 4.23 -12.25
CA ASN A 246 10.24 3.00 -12.82
C ASN A 246 10.74 3.20 -14.25
N HIS A 247 10.05 4.04 -15.02
CA HIS A 247 10.29 4.26 -16.43
C HIS A 247 9.90 5.68 -16.82
N SER A 248 10.34 6.14 -17.96
CA SER A 248 9.94 7.44 -18.53
C SER A 248 9.28 7.22 -19.89
N SER A 249 8.90 8.31 -20.55
CA SER A 249 8.55 8.26 -21.98
C SER A 249 9.79 8.04 -22.84
N TRP A 250 9.59 7.48 -24.02
CA TRP A 250 10.55 7.51 -25.13
C TRP A 250 11.01 8.95 -25.40
N TYR A 251 10.12 9.92 -25.26
CA TYR A 251 10.37 11.33 -25.56
C TYR A 251 10.84 12.14 -24.35
N PHE A 252 11.09 11.51 -23.21
CA PHE A 252 11.67 12.16 -22.03
C PHE A 252 13.05 12.72 -22.42
N PHE A 253 13.36 13.96 -22.02
CA PHE A 253 14.54 14.68 -22.50
C PHE A 253 15.84 13.84 -22.42
N ALA A 254 16.00 13.09 -21.35
CA ALA A 254 17.22 12.31 -21.14
C ALA A 254 17.29 11.10 -22.11
N PHE A 255 16.14 10.45 -22.38
CA PHE A 255 16.13 9.32 -23.32
C PHE A 255 16.22 9.81 -24.77
N ASP A 256 15.58 10.93 -25.09
CA ASP A 256 15.69 11.57 -26.40
C ASP A 256 17.18 11.93 -26.72
N ASP A 257 17.92 12.42 -25.70
CA ASP A 257 19.35 12.68 -25.86
C ASP A 257 20.12 11.37 -26.13
N VAL A 258 19.76 10.28 -25.42
CA VAL A 258 20.40 8.97 -25.66
C VAL A 258 20.15 8.48 -27.09
N VAL A 259 18.93 8.65 -27.59
CA VAL A 259 18.58 8.26 -28.97
C VAL A 259 19.40 9.06 -29.99
N LYS A 260 19.57 10.38 -29.77
CA LYS A 260 20.27 11.29 -30.69
C LYS A 260 21.77 11.15 -30.62
N ASN A 261 22.36 11.02 -29.45
CA ASN A 261 23.80 11.11 -29.22
C ASN A 261 24.47 9.76 -28.98
N GLY A 262 23.67 8.70 -28.80
CA GLY A 262 24.21 7.34 -28.64
C GLY A 262 25.14 7.22 -27.43
N GLU A 263 26.28 6.60 -27.67
CA GLU A 263 27.32 6.40 -26.64
C GLU A 263 27.88 7.70 -26.06
N ASN A 264 27.71 8.82 -26.76
CA ASN A 264 28.19 10.13 -26.33
C ASN A 264 27.19 10.86 -25.42
N SER A 265 25.99 10.32 -25.23
CA SER A 265 24.97 10.94 -24.38
C SER A 265 25.45 10.99 -22.92
N GLN A 266 25.29 12.14 -22.28
CA GLN A 266 25.56 12.29 -20.85
C GLN A 266 24.52 11.53 -19.99
N TYR A 267 23.40 11.12 -20.57
CA TYR A 267 22.30 10.43 -19.91
C TYR A 267 22.28 8.91 -20.16
N LYS A 268 23.30 8.35 -20.85
CA LYS A 268 23.28 6.91 -21.18
C LYS A 268 23.19 6.01 -19.93
N ASP A 269 23.78 6.44 -18.83
CA ASP A 269 23.78 5.67 -17.58
C ASP A 269 22.46 5.86 -16.78
N TRP A 270 21.53 6.69 -17.28
CA TRP A 270 20.23 6.89 -16.68
C TRP A 270 19.24 5.76 -17.01
N PHE A 271 19.59 4.89 -17.95
CA PHE A 271 18.67 3.84 -18.43
C PHE A 271 19.37 2.49 -18.42
N TYR A 272 18.59 1.42 -18.22
CA TYR A 272 19.09 0.06 -18.19
C TYR A 272 19.14 -0.57 -19.58
N GLY A 273 20.17 -1.39 -19.81
CA GLY A 273 20.24 -2.35 -20.90
C GLY A 273 20.37 -1.77 -22.29
N LEU A 274 20.91 -0.54 -22.43
CA LEU A 274 21.06 0.11 -23.73
C LEU A 274 22.03 -0.68 -24.63
N LYS A 275 21.63 -0.87 -25.89
CA LYS A 275 22.49 -1.37 -26.98
C LYS A 275 22.44 -0.33 -28.10
N PHE A 276 23.60 0.13 -28.51
CA PHE A 276 23.70 1.20 -29.50
C PHE A 276 23.86 0.67 -30.91
N PRO A 277 23.32 1.35 -31.92
CA PRO A 277 22.46 2.55 -31.78
C PRO A 277 21.08 2.20 -31.22
N VAL A 278 20.59 3.07 -30.33
CA VAL A 278 19.24 2.90 -29.77
C VAL A 278 18.20 3.22 -30.86
N LYS A 279 17.33 2.25 -31.13
CA LYS A 279 16.26 2.40 -32.12
C LYS A 279 14.95 1.98 -31.48
N ARG A 280 13.89 2.71 -31.81
CA ARG A 280 12.53 2.32 -31.41
C ARG A 280 12.13 1.11 -32.24
N PRO A 281 11.79 -0.01 -31.60
CA PRO A 281 11.42 -1.21 -32.37
C PRO A 281 10.04 -1.07 -32.99
N GLU A 282 9.81 -1.85 -34.02
CA GLU A 282 8.48 -2.01 -34.61
C GLU A 282 7.62 -2.86 -33.66
N ASP A 283 6.31 -2.91 -33.93
CA ASP A 283 5.38 -3.69 -33.11
C ASP A 283 5.79 -5.17 -33.14
N GLY A 284 5.91 -5.74 -31.93
CA GLY A 284 6.29 -7.14 -31.77
C GLY A 284 7.79 -7.40 -31.70
N GLU A 285 8.63 -6.39 -31.96
CA GLU A 285 10.09 -6.52 -31.82
C GLU A 285 10.54 -6.20 -30.39
N ARG A 286 11.56 -6.90 -29.94
CA ARG A 286 12.18 -6.61 -28.63
C ARG A 286 12.98 -5.32 -28.70
N PRO A 287 12.80 -4.41 -27.75
CA PRO A 287 13.63 -3.22 -27.66
C PRO A 287 15.12 -3.55 -27.44
N SER A 288 16.01 -2.66 -27.92
CA SER A 288 17.45 -2.73 -27.67
C SER A 288 17.84 -2.06 -26.35
N TYR A 289 16.88 -1.94 -25.43
CA TYR A 289 17.00 -1.35 -24.09
C TYR A 289 16.00 -2.04 -23.17
N THR A 290 16.22 -1.96 -21.87
CA THR A 290 15.24 -2.45 -20.90
C THR A 290 14.08 -1.47 -20.84
N CYS A 291 12.85 -1.99 -20.74
CA CYS A 291 11.64 -1.19 -20.69
C CYS A 291 10.60 -1.85 -19.78
N PHE A 292 9.59 -1.11 -19.36
CA PHE A 292 8.48 -1.66 -18.58
C PHE A 292 7.69 -2.65 -19.45
N ALA A 293 7.52 -3.87 -18.96
CA ALA A 293 6.66 -4.91 -19.59
C ALA A 293 6.90 -5.08 -21.11
N TYR A 294 8.09 -4.82 -21.61
CA TYR A 294 8.44 -4.81 -23.05
C TYR A 294 7.73 -3.70 -23.83
N GLU A 295 7.14 -2.70 -23.11
CA GLU A 295 6.52 -1.55 -23.77
C GLU A 295 7.61 -0.59 -24.29
N ARG A 296 7.79 -0.61 -25.61
CA ARG A 296 8.87 0.13 -26.30
C ARG A 296 8.86 1.65 -26.05
N LYS A 297 7.72 2.20 -25.62
CA LYS A 297 7.59 3.63 -25.33
C LYS A 297 7.97 3.99 -23.90
N MET A 298 8.34 2.97 -23.06
CA MET A 298 8.56 3.16 -21.64
C MET A 298 9.94 2.65 -21.21
N PRO A 299 11.04 3.33 -21.63
CA PRO A 299 12.41 2.91 -21.26
C PRO A 299 12.60 2.97 -19.74
N LYS A 300 13.22 1.91 -19.22
CA LYS A 300 13.39 1.72 -17.77
C LYS A 300 14.52 2.61 -17.24
N LEU A 301 14.20 3.39 -16.22
CA LEU A 301 15.15 4.28 -15.54
C LEU A 301 16.08 3.48 -14.62
N ASN A 302 17.34 3.85 -14.60
CA ASN A 302 18.35 3.31 -13.71
C ASN A 302 18.31 4.07 -12.37
N THR A 303 17.38 3.70 -11.51
CA THR A 303 17.16 4.37 -10.23
C THR A 303 18.30 4.11 -9.22
N SER A 304 19.24 3.19 -9.52
CA SER A 304 20.47 3.04 -8.74
C SER A 304 21.51 4.12 -9.05
N ASN A 305 21.35 4.84 -10.18
CA ASN A 305 22.26 5.91 -10.58
C ASN A 305 22.03 7.15 -9.69
N PRO A 306 23.08 7.69 -9.04
CA PRO A 306 22.91 8.86 -8.17
C PRO A 306 22.27 10.09 -8.84
N LYS A 307 22.62 10.36 -10.10
CA LYS A 307 22.06 11.53 -10.82
C LYS A 307 20.57 11.35 -11.11
N VAL A 308 20.13 10.12 -11.42
CA VAL A 308 18.72 9.80 -11.59
C VAL A 308 18.00 10.00 -10.25
N ARG A 309 18.61 9.46 -9.19
CA ARG A 309 18.04 9.60 -7.84
C ARG A 309 17.92 11.07 -7.47
N ASP A 310 18.98 11.86 -7.63
CA ASP A 310 18.97 13.29 -7.28
C ASP A 310 17.85 14.04 -8.03
N TYR A 311 17.71 13.79 -9.34
CA TYR A 311 16.66 14.40 -10.17
C TYR A 311 15.26 14.12 -9.57
N PHE A 312 14.99 12.87 -9.21
CA PHE A 312 13.68 12.51 -8.68
C PHE A 312 13.47 12.91 -7.21
N MET A 313 14.56 13.09 -6.45
CA MET A 313 14.45 13.70 -5.12
C MET A 313 14.02 15.18 -5.22
N ASP A 314 14.50 15.88 -6.25
CA ASP A 314 14.07 17.26 -6.53
C ASP A 314 12.60 17.29 -6.97
N VAL A 315 12.16 16.35 -7.82
CA VAL A 315 10.74 16.21 -8.20
C VAL A 315 9.89 15.99 -6.94
N CYS A 316 10.33 15.10 -6.06
CA CYS A 316 9.61 14.81 -4.81
C CYS A 316 9.41 16.08 -3.98
N ARG A 317 10.51 16.81 -3.78
CA ARG A 317 10.50 18.03 -2.98
C ARG A 317 9.59 19.09 -3.60
N TYR A 318 9.71 19.30 -4.91
CA TYR A 318 8.94 20.30 -5.67
C TYR A 318 7.43 20.16 -5.45
N TRP A 319 6.88 18.94 -5.62
CA TRP A 319 5.45 18.74 -5.49
C TRP A 319 4.95 18.83 -4.04
N LEU A 320 5.79 18.42 -3.09
CA LEU A 320 5.43 18.52 -1.67
C LEU A 320 5.56 19.96 -1.13
N GLU A 321 6.55 20.73 -1.61
CA GLU A 321 6.85 22.08 -1.10
C GLU A 321 6.11 23.17 -1.85
N ASP A 322 6.16 23.14 -3.20
CA ASP A 322 5.61 24.24 -4.03
C ASP A 322 4.12 24.05 -4.33
N PHE A 323 3.63 22.80 -4.30
CA PHE A 323 2.21 22.51 -4.54
C PHE A 323 1.49 21.97 -3.31
N ASP A 324 2.20 21.66 -2.25
CA ASP A 324 1.64 21.23 -0.97
C ASP A 324 0.79 19.95 -1.06
N VAL A 325 1.09 19.04 -2.01
CA VAL A 325 0.39 17.75 -2.06
C VAL A 325 0.67 16.93 -0.79
N ASP A 326 -0.23 16.00 -0.42
CA ASP A 326 -0.11 15.24 0.83
C ASP A 326 0.59 13.90 0.65
N GLY A 327 0.97 13.56 -0.57
CA GLY A 327 1.73 12.35 -0.78
C GLY A 327 1.70 11.81 -2.19
N TRP A 328 2.25 10.62 -2.31
CA TRP A 328 2.49 9.97 -3.60
C TRP A 328 1.94 8.55 -3.60
N ARG A 329 1.25 8.18 -4.66
CA ARG A 329 1.10 6.78 -5.04
C ARG A 329 2.22 6.46 -6.04
N LEU A 330 2.95 5.39 -5.83
CA LEU A 330 4.22 5.12 -6.51
C LEU A 330 4.06 3.89 -7.42
N ASP A 331 4.07 4.17 -8.72
CA ASP A 331 3.81 3.22 -9.80
C ASP A 331 4.93 2.17 -9.88
N VAL A 332 4.55 0.89 -10.07
CA VAL A 332 5.47 -0.25 -10.24
C VAL A 332 6.63 -0.21 -9.21
N ALA A 333 6.31 0.04 -7.95
CA ALA A 333 7.30 0.32 -6.91
C ALA A 333 8.26 -0.87 -6.67
N ASN A 334 7.81 -2.09 -6.94
CA ASN A 334 8.62 -3.30 -6.71
C ASN A 334 9.74 -3.48 -7.74
N GLU A 335 9.74 -2.75 -8.85
CA GLU A 335 10.79 -2.80 -9.86
C GLU A 335 11.85 -1.70 -9.69
N VAL A 336 11.67 -0.79 -8.73
CA VAL A 336 12.57 0.33 -8.47
C VAL A 336 13.52 -0.03 -7.34
N ASP A 337 14.75 0.48 -7.40
CA ASP A 337 15.80 0.22 -6.40
C ASP A 337 15.35 0.63 -4.99
N LYS A 338 15.64 -0.21 -4.00
CA LYS A 338 15.21 0.02 -2.61
C LYS A 338 15.88 1.24 -1.96
N ASP A 339 17.14 1.50 -2.29
CA ASP A 339 17.84 2.66 -1.74
C ASP A 339 17.33 3.96 -2.37
N PHE A 340 16.79 3.90 -3.61
CA PHE A 340 16.02 5.01 -4.17
C PHE A 340 14.79 5.31 -3.28
N TRP A 341 14.02 4.26 -2.90
CA TRP A 341 12.83 4.47 -2.07
C TRP A 341 13.16 4.97 -0.67
N ARG A 342 14.26 4.49 -0.08
CA ARG A 342 14.73 5.00 1.22
C ARG A 342 15.08 6.48 1.14
N ALA A 343 15.79 6.88 0.08
CA ALA A 343 16.12 8.29 -0.16
C ALA A 343 14.85 9.10 -0.40
N PHE A 344 13.93 8.59 -1.21
CA PHE A 344 12.67 9.26 -1.54
C PHE A 344 11.86 9.51 -0.25
N ARG A 345 11.73 8.47 0.60
CA ARG A 345 11.06 8.60 1.90
C ARG A 345 11.73 9.67 2.77
N SER A 346 13.06 9.62 2.84
CA SER A 346 13.81 10.59 3.66
C SER A 346 13.53 12.03 3.19
N VAL A 347 13.54 12.25 1.88
CA VAL A 347 13.23 13.59 1.32
C VAL A 347 11.78 13.96 1.60
N ALA A 348 10.83 13.06 1.30
CA ALA A 348 9.41 13.34 1.49
C ALA A 348 9.08 13.72 2.94
N LYS A 349 9.56 12.91 3.89
CA LYS A 349 9.27 13.15 5.32
C LYS A 349 9.98 14.37 5.90
N LYS A 350 11.14 14.74 5.34
CA LYS A 350 11.84 15.97 5.72
C LYS A 350 11.15 17.22 5.16
N THR A 351 10.61 17.12 3.95
CA THR A 351 9.92 18.24 3.29
C THR A 351 8.53 18.46 3.90
N LYS A 352 7.75 17.38 4.06
CA LYS A 352 6.41 17.44 4.63
C LYS A 352 6.24 16.21 5.53
N LYS A 353 6.37 16.40 6.85
CA LYS A 353 6.40 15.30 7.82
C LYS A 353 5.23 14.32 7.68
N ASP A 354 4.03 14.86 7.47
CA ASP A 354 2.81 14.05 7.39
C ASP A 354 2.47 13.62 5.95
N SER A 355 3.40 13.79 5.00
CA SER A 355 3.22 13.24 3.65
C SER A 355 3.18 11.71 3.67
N VAL A 356 2.53 11.11 2.69
CA VAL A 356 2.40 9.65 2.61
C VAL A 356 2.98 9.09 1.31
N LEU A 357 3.50 7.87 1.41
CA LEU A 357 4.04 7.13 0.27
C LEU A 357 3.29 5.80 0.19
N ILE A 358 2.50 5.63 -0.88
CA ILE A 358 1.68 4.43 -1.12
C ILE A 358 2.23 3.70 -2.34
N ALA A 359 2.76 2.50 -2.14
CA ALA A 359 3.39 1.73 -3.22
C ALA A 359 2.36 0.93 -4.02
N GLU A 360 2.53 0.89 -5.33
CA GLU A 360 1.86 -0.13 -6.13
C GLU A 360 2.74 -1.39 -6.16
N ILE A 361 2.29 -2.43 -5.49
CA ILE A 361 2.95 -3.74 -5.45
C ILE A 361 1.85 -4.80 -5.57
N TRP A 362 1.92 -5.64 -6.59
CA TRP A 362 0.86 -6.59 -6.91
C TRP A 362 0.91 -7.86 -6.06
N GLU A 363 2.08 -8.17 -5.51
CA GLU A 363 2.33 -9.35 -4.67
C GLU A 363 2.53 -8.96 -3.21
N ASN A 364 3.03 -9.89 -2.39
CA ASN A 364 3.35 -9.67 -0.98
C ASN A 364 4.32 -8.48 -0.84
N SER A 365 3.85 -7.43 -0.17
CA SER A 365 4.60 -6.19 0.02
C SER A 365 5.29 -6.07 1.38
N GLU A 366 5.36 -7.15 2.15
CA GLU A 366 5.98 -7.17 3.49
C GLU A 366 7.36 -6.49 3.51
N ARG A 367 8.20 -6.79 2.52
CA ARG A 367 9.59 -6.29 2.46
C ARG A 367 9.70 -4.78 2.28
N TRP A 368 8.63 -4.15 1.80
CA TRP A 368 8.60 -2.71 1.52
C TRP A 368 7.89 -1.91 2.61
N LEU A 369 7.29 -2.62 3.61
CA LEU A 369 6.52 -2.02 4.70
C LEU A 369 7.20 -2.21 6.06
N GLN A 370 8.53 -2.11 6.08
CA GLN A 370 9.32 -2.27 7.31
C GLN A 370 9.62 -0.92 8.00
N GLY A 371 8.98 0.16 7.55
CA GLY A 371 9.14 1.49 8.14
C GLY A 371 10.10 2.40 7.38
N ASP A 372 10.94 1.83 6.52
CA ASP A 372 12.04 2.55 5.86
C ASP A 372 11.74 3.00 4.41
N MET A 373 10.62 2.55 3.82
CA MET A 373 10.28 2.88 2.43
C MET A 373 8.88 3.45 2.28
N PHE A 374 7.83 2.66 2.55
CA PHE A 374 6.46 3.10 2.29
C PHE A 374 5.61 3.08 3.55
N ASP A 375 4.58 3.94 3.57
CA ASP A 375 3.58 4.00 4.64
C ASP A 375 2.49 2.96 4.41
N SER A 376 2.22 2.63 3.14
CA SER A 376 1.16 1.69 2.78
C SER A 376 1.40 1.14 1.37
N THR A 377 0.53 0.21 0.95
CA THR A 377 0.52 -0.35 -0.39
C THR A 377 -0.91 -0.46 -0.91
N MET A 378 -1.07 -0.44 -2.23
CA MET A 378 -2.35 -0.78 -2.87
C MET A 378 -2.62 -2.26 -2.64
N ASN A 379 -3.65 -2.56 -1.85
CA ASN A 379 -3.89 -3.91 -1.33
C ASN A 379 -4.62 -4.81 -2.35
N TYR A 380 -3.88 -5.34 -3.31
CA TYR A 380 -4.41 -6.23 -4.35
C TYR A 380 -4.95 -7.54 -3.78
N GLU A 381 -4.38 -8.02 -2.67
CA GLU A 381 -4.86 -9.25 -2.00
C GLU A 381 -6.24 -9.01 -1.38
N PHE A 382 -6.42 -7.89 -0.67
CA PHE A 382 -7.72 -7.52 -0.10
C PHE A 382 -8.77 -7.40 -1.20
N ARG A 383 -8.42 -6.68 -2.28
CA ARG A 383 -9.29 -6.55 -3.46
C ARG A 383 -9.72 -7.93 -3.99
N LYS A 384 -8.77 -8.87 -4.09
CA LYS A 384 -9.04 -10.22 -4.58
C LYS A 384 -9.99 -10.98 -3.64
N VAL A 385 -9.72 -10.95 -2.34
CA VAL A 385 -10.54 -11.63 -1.34
C VAL A 385 -11.98 -11.07 -1.35
N CYS A 386 -12.12 -9.74 -1.37
CA CYS A 386 -13.43 -9.08 -1.43
C CYS A 386 -14.19 -9.44 -2.72
N ARG A 387 -13.50 -9.37 -3.85
CA ARG A 387 -14.10 -9.69 -5.15
C ARG A 387 -14.57 -11.16 -5.20
N ASP A 388 -13.74 -12.08 -4.73
CA ASP A 388 -14.06 -13.51 -4.74
C ASP A 388 -15.26 -13.83 -3.83
N PHE A 389 -15.40 -13.09 -2.72
CA PHE A 389 -16.50 -13.30 -1.78
C PHE A 389 -17.77 -12.54 -2.19
N PHE A 390 -17.67 -11.20 -2.34
CA PHE A 390 -18.87 -10.35 -2.53
C PHE A 390 -19.39 -10.38 -3.97
N ALA A 391 -18.49 -10.31 -4.96
CA ALA A 391 -18.91 -10.19 -6.36
C ALA A 391 -19.14 -11.55 -7.02
N PHE A 392 -18.24 -12.49 -6.84
CA PHE A 392 -18.27 -13.75 -7.57
C PHE A 392 -18.81 -14.94 -6.78
N GLY A 393 -18.93 -14.83 -5.46
CA GLY A 393 -19.40 -15.94 -4.61
C GLY A 393 -18.50 -17.18 -4.68
N LYS A 394 -17.23 -17.00 -5.01
CA LYS A 394 -16.27 -18.11 -5.17
C LYS A 394 -15.82 -18.73 -3.86
N ILE A 395 -15.89 -17.96 -2.77
CA ILE A 395 -15.46 -18.38 -1.45
C ILE A 395 -16.57 -18.15 -0.44
N ASN A 396 -16.63 -18.98 0.60
CA ASN A 396 -17.61 -18.83 1.69
C ASN A 396 -17.04 -17.91 2.80
N ALA A 397 -17.85 -17.62 3.84
CA ALA A 397 -17.47 -16.72 4.93
C ALA A 397 -16.24 -17.23 5.72
N ARG A 398 -16.12 -18.54 5.90
CA ARG A 398 -14.97 -19.14 6.59
C ARG A 398 -13.68 -18.91 5.79
N GLU A 399 -13.73 -19.18 4.49
CA GLU A 399 -12.60 -18.97 3.58
C GLU A 399 -12.24 -17.47 3.48
N PHE A 400 -13.26 -16.59 3.46
CA PHE A 400 -13.04 -15.13 3.50
C PHE A 400 -12.25 -14.76 4.75
N ASN A 401 -12.72 -15.20 5.92
CA ASN A 401 -12.05 -14.91 7.20
C ASN A 401 -10.60 -15.44 7.19
N SER A 402 -10.41 -16.67 6.75
CA SER A 402 -9.09 -17.31 6.74
C SER A 402 -8.09 -16.50 5.88
N ARG A 403 -8.49 -16.17 4.65
CA ARG A 403 -7.63 -15.39 3.74
C ARG A 403 -7.40 -13.96 4.24
N PHE A 404 -8.42 -13.38 4.87
CA PHE A 404 -8.35 -12.02 5.41
C PHE A 404 -7.37 -11.97 6.59
N VAL A 405 -7.45 -12.92 7.52
CA VAL A 405 -6.55 -13.03 8.67
C VAL A 405 -5.11 -13.25 8.20
N ASP A 406 -4.89 -14.20 7.29
CA ASP A 406 -3.56 -14.46 6.72
C ASP A 406 -2.96 -13.20 6.09
N MET A 407 -3.75 -12.48 5.32
CA MET A 407 -3.33 -11.24 4.67
C MET A 407 -2.94 -10.17 5.71
N LEU A 408 -3.81 -9.93 6.72
CA LEU A 408 -3.56 -8.88 7.72
C LEU A 408 -2.33 -9.15 8.56
N LEU A 409 -2.13 -10.42 8.97
CA LEU A 409 -1.04 -10.78 9.87
C LEU A 409 0.29 -11.01 9.16
N ARG A 410 0.28 -10.91 7.83
CA ARG A 410 1.50 -10.98 7.01
C ARG A 410 2.35 -9.71 7.12
N TYR A 411 1.77 -8.63 7.66
CA TYR A 411 2.44 -7.33 7.71
C TYR A 411 2.72 -6.92 9.16
N PRO A 412 3.80 -6.14 9.39
CA PRO A 412 3.91 -5.39 10.64
C PRO A 412 2.74 -4.43 10.71
N PHE A 413 2.30 -4.17 11.82
CA PHE A 413 1.18 -3.27 12.13
C PHE A 413 0.37 -2.75 10.94
N UNK A 414 -0.81 -3.00 10.96
CA UNK A 414 -1.83 -2.68 10.08
C UNK A 414 -1.59 -1.63 9.06
N UNK A 415 -0.65 -1.78 8.66
CA UNK A 415 -0.33 -0.99 7.61
C UNK A 415 -1.11 -1.35 6.42
N UNK A 416 -1.77 -2.05 6.60
CA UNK A 416 -2.60 -2.45 5.56
C UNK A 416 -3.74 -1.62 5.28
N UNK A 417 -3.66 -0.80 5.88
CA UNK A 417 -4.82 -0.18 5.70
C UNK A 417 -4.99 0.63 4.50
N UNK A 418 -4.31 1.16 4.21
CA UNK A 418 -4.71 1.98 3.29
C UNK A 418 -5.11 1.27 2.12
N UNK A 419 -5.70 0.86 2.26
CA UNK A 419 -6.15 0.32 1.24
C UNK A 419 -6.66 1.17 0.29
N UNK A 420 -6.10 1.85 0.10
CA UNK A 420 -6.56 2.46 -0.86
C UNK A 420 -7.35 1.58 -1.58
N UNK A 421 -8.08 1.69 -1.33
CA UNK A 421 -8.95 0.97 -1.96
C UNK A 421 -9.16 1.41 -3.27
N UNK A 422 -8.34 1.64 -3.61
CA UNK A 422 -8.39 2.00 -4.88
C UNK A 422 -8.90 0.96 -5.69
N UNK A 423 -9.01 0.30 -5.31
CA UNK A 423 -9.55 -0.69 -6.05
C UNK A 423 -11.00 -0.76 -6.11
N UNK A 424 -11.31 0.01 -5.61
CA UNK A 424 -12.68 -0.03 -5.57
C UNK A 424 -13.34 0.23 -6.86
N UNK A 425 -12.88 0.83 -7.48
CA UNK A 425 -13.47 1.17 -8.68
C UNK A 425 -13.75 -0.02 -9.54
N UNK A 426 -13.00 -0.78 -9.55
CA UNK A 426 -13.24 -1.89 -10.33
C UNK A 426 -14.18 -2.86 -9.70
N UNK A 427 -14.15 -2.77 -8.68
CA UNK A 427 -15.04 -3.57 -7.97
C UNK A 427 -16.44 -3.06 -7.98
N UNK A 428 -16.49 -2.00 -8.03
CA UNK A 428 -17.76 -1.45 -8.02
C UNK A 428 -18.58 -1.80 -9.22
N UNK A 429 -18.05 -1.80 -10.08
CA UNK A 429 -18.76 -2.11 -11.25
C UNK A 429 -19.23 -3.55 -11.28
N UNK A 430 -18.58 -4.24 -10.79
CA UNK A 430 -18.95 -5.59 -10.73
C UNK A 430 -19.89 -5.85 -9.59
N UNK A 431 -19.74 -5.08 -8.75
CA UNK A 431 -20.51 -5.27 -7.60
C UNK A 431 -21.98 -4.98 -7.79
N UNK A 432 -22.17 -4.30 -8.51
CA UNK A 432 -23.54 -3.98 -8.69
C UNK A 432 -24.41 -5.18 -9.04
N UNK A 433 -23.87 -5.91 -9.64
CA UNK A 433 -24.65 -7.06 -9.96
C UNK A 433 -24.73 -8.10 -8.89
N UNK A 434 -23.82 -8.07 -8.21
CA UNK A 434 -23.77 -9.09 -7.19
C UNK A 434 -24.29 -8.59 -5.87
N UNK A 435 -24.46 -7.47 -5.80
CA UNK A 435 -24.82 -6.93 -4.53
C UNK A 435 -26.05 -7.55 -3.87
N UNK A 436 -26.76 -7.95 -4.53
CA UNK A 436 -27.92 -8.57 -3.95
C UNK A 436 -27.61 -9.81 -3.13
N UNK A 437 -26.74 -10.31 -3.36
CA UNK A 437 -26.38 -11.48 -2.58
C UNK A 437 -25.53 -11.10 -1.40
N UNK A 438 -24.96 -10.22 -1.63
CA UNK A 438 -24.07 -9.79 -0.61
C UNK A 438 -24.73 -9.08 0.58
N UNK A 439 -25.52 -8.54 0.31
CA UNK A 439 -26.14 -7.95 1.43
C UNK A 439 -26.63 -8.89 2.51
N ARG A 440 -26.97 -10.00 2.23
CA ARG A 440 -27.42 -11.00 3.21
C ARG A 440 -26.26 -11.60 4.01
N LYS A 441 -25.08 -11.48 3.52
CA LYS A 441 -23.86 -12.10 4.12
C LYS A 441 -23.12 -11.17 5.11
N ILE A 442 -23.29 -9.89 4.99
CA ILE A 442 -22.54 -8.89 5.78
C ILE A 442 -22.70 -9.09 7.31
N PRO A 443 -23.90 -9.25 7.86
CA PRO A 443 -24.02 -9.45 9.32
C PRO A 443 -23.29 -10.70 9.85
N ARG A 444 -23.20 -11.74 9.02
CA ARG A 444 -22.49 -12.97 9.40
C ARG A 444 -20.98 -12.80 9.40
N ILE A 445 -20.46 -11.93 8.53
CA ILE A 445 -19.02 -11.63 8.46
C ILE A 445 -18.60 -10.85 9.70
N LEU A 446 -19.36 -9.84 10.07
CA LEU A 446 -19.04 -9.00 11.25
C LEU A 446 -19.00 -9.83 12.54
N ALA A 447 -19.80 -10.89 12.62
CA ALA A 447 -19.81 -11.78 13.78
C ALA A 447 -18.60 -12.73 13.84
N ILE A 448 -17.89 -12.90 12.73
CA ILE A 448 -16.76 -13.85 12.63
C ILE A 448 -15.40 -13.13 12.80
N LEU A 449 -15.37 -11.83 12.52
CA LEU A 449 -14.13 -11.07 12.57
C LEU A 449 -13.67 -10.83 14.01
N PRO A 450 -12.35 -10.83 14.26
CA PRO A 450 -11.81 -10.46 15.57
C PRO A 450 -12.30 -9.08 16.01
N ARG A 451 -12.52 -8.89 17.31
CA ARG A 451 -13.09 -7.64 17.89
C ARG A 451 -12.32 -6.39 17.46
N TRP A 452 -11.00 -6.47 17.39
CA TRP A 452 -10.17 -5.31 17.03
C TRP A 452 -10.34 -4.90 15.55
N ILE A 453 -10.83 -5.80 14.70
CA ILE A 453 -11.17 -5.49 13.30
C ILE A 453 -12.59 -4.92 13.21
N SER A 454 -13.53 -5.44 14.03
CA SER A 454 -14.91 -4.95 14.03
C SER A 454 -15.03 -3.52 14.58
N ASP A 455 -14.07 -3.12 15.41
CA ASP A 455 -14.02 -1.77 15.97
C ASP A 455 -13.35 -0.76 15.03
N SER A 456 -12.75 -1.23 13.92
CA SER A 456 -12.16 -0.32 12.96
C SER A 456 -13.25 0.26 12.06
N VAL A 457 -13.30 1.56 11.98
CA VAL A 457 -14.19 2.39 11.15
C VAL A 457 -14.16 1.91 9.68
N TRP A 458 -13.10 1.26 9.31
CA TRP A 458 -12.80 0.78 7.95
C TRP A 458 -13.78 -0.30 7.44
N LEU A 459 -14.09 -1.28 8.27
CA LEU A 459 -15.00 -2.37 7.85
C LEU A 459 -16.44 -1.86 7.73
N SER A 460 -16.81 -0.95 8.62
CA SER A 460 -18.12 -0.28 8.58
C SER A 460 -18.27 0.51 7.28
N PHE A 461 -17.21 1.16 6.81
CA PHE A 461 -17.22 1.97 5.59
C PHE A 461 -17.33 1.12 4.33
N VAL A 462 -16.56 0.04 4.23
CA VAL A 462 -16.64 -0.89 3.08
C VAL A 462 -18.05 -1.52 3.02
N CYS A 463 -18.60 -1.90 4.16
CA CYS A 463 -19.95 -2.49 4.23
C CYS A 463 -21.05 -1.47 3.92
N LEU A 464 -20.94 -0.24 4.44
CA LEU A 464 -21.90 0.85 4.18
C LEU A 464 -21.89 1.26 2.69
N ARG A 465 -20.71 1.38 2.11
CA ARG A 465 -20.58 1.75 0.68
C ARG A 465 -21.08 0.66 -0.27
N LEU A 466 -20.91 -0.60 0.09
CA LEU A 466 -21.50 -1.70 -0.68
C LEU A 466 -23.02 -1.66 -0.61
N LEU A 467 -23.59 -1.25 0.54
CA LEU A 467 -25.03 -1.09 0.73
C LEU A 467 -25.57 0.14 -0.03
N GLU A 468 -24.86 1.26 -0.04
CA GLU A 468 -25.24 2.48 -0.76
C GLU A 468 -25.20 2.27 -2.29
N LEU A 469 -24.16 1.61 -2.79
CA LEU A 469 -24.07 1.27 -4.22
C LEU A 469 -25.22 0.34 -4.62
N GLN A 470 -25.66 -0.52 -3.72
CA GLN A 470 -26.83 -1.37 -3.92
C GLN A 470 -28.12 -0.53 -3.97
N ALA A 471 -28.27 0.44 -3.07
CA ALA A 471 -29.43 1.33 -3.05
C ALA A 471 -29.50 2.18 -4.33
N CYS A 472 -28.39 2.73 -4.78
CA CYS A 472 -28.30 3.49 -6.03
C CYS A 472 -28.64 2.65 -7.25
N SER A 473 -28.23 1.38 -7.27
CA SER A 473 -28.51 0.48 -8.40
C SER A 473 -29.96 -0.01 -8.46
N THR A 474 -30.65 -0.02 -7.30
CA THR A 474 -32.05 -0.47 -7.20
C THR A 474 -33.04 0.69 -7.16
N GLY A 475 -32.58 1.94 -7.15
CA GLY A 475 -33.43 3.12 -7.07
C GLY A 475 -34.14 3.28 -5.72
N THR A 476 -33.68 2.58 -4.69
CA THR A 476 -34.25 2.71 -3.34
C THR A 476 -33.42 3.71 -2.54
N SER A 477 -34.10 4.74 -2.04
CA SER A 477 -33.49 5.70 -1.12
C SER A 477 -33.32 5.04 0.25
N LEU A 478 -32.11 5.11 0.78
CA LEU A 478 -31.88 4.81 2.19
C LEU A 478 -32.21 6.08 2.97
N ALA A 479 -33.43 6.14 3.56
CA ALA A 479 -33.84 7.22 4.44
C ALA A 479 -33.15 7.07 5.81
#